data_dcaf237923c3d778a8a83cb4e898738e
#
_entry.id   dcaf237923c3d778a8a83cb4e898738e
#
_cell.length_a   1.000
_cell.length_b   1.000
_cell.length_c   1.000
_cell.angle_alpha   90.00
_cell.angle_beta   90.00
_cell.angle_gamma   90.00
#
_symmetry.space_group_name_H-M   'P 1'
#
loop_
_entity.id
_entity.type
_entity.pdbx_description
1 polymer ?
#
loop_
_entity_poly.entity_id
_entity_poly.type
_entity_poly.pdbx_seq_one_letter_code
_entity_poly.pdbx_strand_id
1 'polypeptide(L)'
;MCGTHACGSEDWLVKFHGGNGSFKMGGREFDGAITINRWYEAKSGNFWRDHTSTPQKFAKFKSDMGDRLKIATENGATYELHSNTPIPKDVKEFLNKKGIKYFEY
;
A
#
# COMPACT_ATOMS: atom_id res chain seq x y z
N MET A 1 -14.77 13.75 -1.82
CA MET A 1 -15.10 12.83 -1.38
C MET A 1 -14.88 11.72 -2.05
N CYS A 2 -14.97 10.87 -1.71
CA CYS A 2 -14.60 9.85 -2.28
C CYS A 2 -15.53 9.48 -3.16
N GLY A 3 -16.32 9.53 -3.28
CA GLY A 3 -17.18 9.11 -4.18
C GLY A 3 -17.22 7.74 -4.47
N THR A 4 -16.33 7.01 -4.20
CA THR A 4 -16.36 5.63 -4.49
C THR A 4 -15.62 4.91 -3.50
N HIS A 5 -15.62 3.74 -3.69
CA HIS A 5 -14.94 2.87 -2.93
C HIS A 5 -13.56 3.20 -2.60
N ALA A 6 -12.93 3.81 -3.45
CA ALA A 6 -11.53 3.99 -3.22
C ALA A 6 -11.25 5.06 -2.27
N CYS A 7 -12.21 5.87 -2.01
CA CYS A 7 -11.93 6.91 -1.17
C CYS A 7 -11.59 6.46 0.15
N GLY A 8 -11.95 5.33 0.48
CA GLY A 8 -11.70 4.86 1.80
C GLY A 8 -10.26 4.76 2.15
N SER A 9 -9.42 4.25 1.26
CA SER A 9 -8.04 3.98 1.62
C SER A 9 -7.19 5.23 1.73
N GLU A 10 -7.17 6.00 0.68
CA GLU A 10 -6.24 7.11 0.60
C GLU A 10 -6.67 8.28 1.46
N ASP A 11 -7.96 8.58 1.47
CA ASP A 11 -8.46 9.74 2.19
C ASP A 11 -8.30 9.58 3.69
N TRP A 12 -8.60 8.38 4.23
CA TRP A 12 -8.46 8.20 5.66
C TRP A 12 -7.01 8.35 6.10
N LEU A 13 -6.06 7.87 5.29
CA LEU A 13 -4.68 7.94 5.67
C LEU A 13 -4.14 9.37 5.59
N VAL A 14 -4.48 10.10 4.54
CA VAL A 14 -4.09 11.48 4.42
C VAL A 14 -4.64 12.30 5.57
N LYS A 15 -5.92 12.09 5.91
CA LYS A 15 -6.54 12.80 7.00
C LYS A 15 -5.89 12.46 8.33
N PHE A 16 -5.52 11.22 8.52
CA PHE A 16 -4.96 10.74 9.78
C PHE A 16 -3.50 11.16 9.96
N HIS A 17 -2.72 11.12 8.90
CA HIS A 17 -1.28 11.38 8.97
C HIS A 17 -0.87 12.71 8.34
N GLY A 18 -1.77 13.38 7.65
CA GLY A 18 -1.42 14.62 6.99
C GLY A 18 -0.54 14.47 5.77
N GLY A 19 -0.49 13.28 5.19
CA GLY A 19 0.35 13.04 4.03
C GLY A 19 -0.22 13.66 2.77
N ASN A 20 0.57 13.67 1.70
CA ASN A 20 0.15 14.16 0.39
C ASN A 20 -0.73 13.11 -0.30
N GLY A 21 -1.51 13.55 -1.27
CA GLY A 21 -2.33 12.64 -2.04
C GLY A 21 -1.51 11.76 -2.99
N SER A 22 -2.19 10.96 -3.79
CA SER A 22 -1.53 10.01 -4.67
C SER A 22 -0.66 10.70 -5.72
N PHE A 23 0.33 9.99 -6.19
CA PHE A 23 1.24 10.48 -7.22
C PHE A 23 1.74 9.31 -8.07
N LYS A 24 2.27 9.61 -9.23
CA LYS A 24 2.84 8.59 -10.11
C LYS A 24 4.35 8.71 -10.18
N MET A 25 5.02 7.57 -10.19
CA MET A 25 6.46 7.52 -10.36
C MET A 25 6.81 6.19 -11.02
N GLY A 26 7.65 6.24 -12.05
CA GLY A 26 8.09 5.03 -12.74
C GLY A 26 6.95 4.24 -13.39
N GLY A 27 5.88 4.91 -13.78
CA GLY A 27 4.75 4.24 -14.41
C GLY A 27 3.77 3.61 -13.44
N ARG A 28 3.98 3.75 -12.14
CA ARG A 28 3.08 3.21 -11.12
C ARG A 28 2.53 4.33 -10.25
N GLU A 29 1.30 4.14 -9.79
CA GLU A 29 0.69 5.10 -8.89
C GLU A 29 0.92 4.67 -7.44
N PHE A 30 1.28 5.64 -6.60
CA PHE A 30 1.43 5.44 -5.16
C PHE A 30 0.31 6.21 -4.47
N ASP A 31 -0.20 5.66 -3.37
CA ASP A 31 -1.31 6.30 -2.66
C ASP A 31 -0.89 7.60 -1.99
N GLY A 32 0.35 7.71 -1.61
CA GLY A 32 0.84 8.98 -1.06
C GLY A 32 2.23 8.85 -0.48
N ALA A 33 2.69 9.94 0.13
CA ALA A 33 3.98 9.98 0.80
C ALA A 33 3.79 10.68 2.14
N ILE A 34 4.25 10.06 3.22
CA ILE A 34 4.22 10.69 4.54
C ILE A 34 5.32 11.74 4.60
N THR A 35 6.48 11.41 4.04
CA THR A 35 7.56 12.37 3.81
C THR A 35 8.08 12.12 2.42
N ILE A 36 8.99 12.97 1.95
CA ILE A 36 9.54 12.86 0.61
C ILE A 36 10.19 11.49 0.37
N ASN A 37 10.63 10.82 1.41
CA ASN A 37 11.28 9.51 1.28
C ASN A 37 10.55 8.39 2.03
N ARG A 38 9.28 8.59 2.37
CA ARG A 38 8.42 7.53 2.95
C ARG A 38 7.15 7.45 2.13
N TRP A 39 7.12 6.55 1.17
CA TRP A 39 5.98 6.36 0.28
C TRP A 39 5.12 5.22 0.79
N TYR A 40 3.82 5.29 0.56
CA TYR A 40 2.93 4.29 1.13
C TYR A 40 1.83 3.85 0.19
N GLU A 41 1.29 2.67 0.52
CA GLU A 41 0.09 2.11 -0.06
C GLU A 41 -0.91 1.96 1.07
N ALA A 42 -2.17 2.35 0.85
CA ALA A 42 -3.20 2.27 1.87
C ALA A 42 -4.29 1.31 1.43
N LYS A 43 -4.70 0.43 2.33
CA LYS A 43 -5.73 -0.57 2.07
C LYS A 43 -6.80 -0.51 3.13
N SER A 44 -8.05 -0.77 2.74
CA SER A 44 -9.17 -0.72 3.67
C SER A 44 -10.27 -1.65 3.22
N GLY A 45 -11.26 -1.85 4.08
CA GLY A 45 -12.44 -2.64 3.77
C GLY A 45 -12.10 -4.08 3.50
N ASN A 46 -12.64 -4.61 2.42
CA ASN A 46 -12.50 -6.02 2.07
C ASN A 46 -11.35 -6.29 1.11
N PHE A 47 -10.38 -5.39 1.01
CA PHE A 47 -9.31 -5.54 0.04
C PHE A 47 -8.63 -6.90 0.15
N TRP A 48 -8.28 -7.31 1.37
CA TRP A 48 -7.54 -8.57 1.55
C TRP A 48 -8.35 -9.76 1.09
N ARG A 49 -9.64 -9.79 1.42
CA ARG A 49 -10.51 -10.87 0.99
C ARG A 49 -10.67 -10.88 -0.53
N ASP A 50 -10.78 -9.70 -1.13
CA ASP A 50 -11.10 -9.60 -2.55
C ASP A 50 -9.86 -9.76 -3.44
N HIS A 51 -8.67 -9.43 -2.93
CA HIS A 51 -7.48 -9.33 -3.77
C HIS A 51 -6.31 -10.21 -3.35
N THR A 52 -6.43 -11.00 -2.30
CA THR A 52 -5.36 -11.91 -1.90
C THR A 52 -5.86 -13.29 -1.51
N SER A 53 -7.14 -13.59 -1.75
CA SER A 53 -7.72 -14.83 -1.27
C SER A 53 -7.50 -16.04 -2.20
N THR A 54 -6.98 -15.83 -3.39
CA THR A 54 -6.64 -16.92 -4.30
C THR A 54 -5.17 -16.83 -4.67
N PRO A 55 -4.55 -17.94 -5.10
CA PRO A 55 -3.13 -17.89 -5.49
C PRO A 55 -2.85 -16.88 -6.60
N GLN A 56 -3.72 -16.76 -7.58
CA GLN A 56 -3.51 -15.83 -8.68
C GLN A 56 -3.60 -14.37 -8.18
N LYS A 57 -4.59 -14.08 -7.34
CA LYS A 57 -4.76 -12.73 -6.81
C LYS A 57 -3.60 -12.36 -5.90
N PHE A 58 -3.17 -13.31 -5.07
CA PHE A 58 -2.05 -13.05 -4.18
C PHE A 58 -0.77 -12.82 -4.97
N ALA A 59 -0.55 -13.61 -6.04
CA ALA A 59 0.63 -13.43 -6.89
C ALA A 59 0.63 -12.04 -7.53
N LYS A 60 -0.53 -11.57 -7.99
CA LYS A 60 -0.63 -10.23 -8.57
C LYS A 60 -0.33 -9.15 -7.52
N PHE A 61 -0.86 -9.30 -6.32
CA PHE A 61 -0.59 -8.38 -5.23
C PHE A 61 0.91 -8.32 -4.94
N LYS A 62 1.55 -9.49 -4.84
CA LYS A 62 2.99 -9.54 -4.55
C LYS A 62 3.81 -8.88 -5.66
N SER A 63 3.43 -9.11 -6.91
CA SER A 63 4.12 -8.52 -8.04
C SER A 63 3.99 -6.99 -8.03
N ASP A 64 2.77 -6.50 -7.80
CA ASP A 64 2.51 -5.07 -7.77
C ASP A 64 3.28 -4.39 -6.64
N MET A 65 3.33 -5.02 -5.46
CA MET A 65 4.06 -4.48 -4.32
C MET A 65 5.56 -4.48 -4.57
N GLY A 66 6.06 -5.55 -5.20
CA GLY A 66 7.48 -5.64 -5.54
C GLY A 66 7.91 -4.56 -6.52
N ASP A 67 7.08 -4.29 -7.53
CA ASP A 67 7.38 -3.26 -8.50
C ASP A 67 7.43 -1.88 -7.83
N ARG A 68 6.47 -1.59 -6.96
CA ARG A 68 6.44 -0.31 -6.27
C ARG A 68 7.60 -0.17 -5.28
N LEU A 69 7.96 -1.25 -4.60
CA LEU A 69 9.11 -1.23 -3.71
C LEU A 69 10.39 -0.89 -4.47
N LYS A 70 10.56 -1.51 -5.64
CA LYS A 70 11.74 -1.26 -6.46
C LYS A 70 11.79 0.21 -6.88
N ILE A 71 10.68 0.76 -7.35
CA ILE A 71 10.62 2.14 -7.78
C ILE A 71 10.93 3.08 -6.61
N ALA A 72 10.34 2.84 -5.45
CA ALA A 72 10.59 3.67 -4.29
C ALA A 72 12.07 3.63 -3.91
N THR A 73 12.65 2.43 -3.87
CA THR A 73 14.06 2.27 -3.52
C THR A 73 14.96 3.00 -4.51
N GLU A 74 14.66 2.91 -5.80
CA GLU A 74 15.44 3.60 -6.83
C GLU A 74 15.37 5.13 -6.69
N ASN A 75 14.33 5.62 -6.04
CA ASN A 75 14.17 7.05 -5.81
C ASN A 75 14.57 7.47 -4.39
N GLY A 76 15.26 6.61 -3.66
CA GLY A 76 15.74 6.93 -2.33
C GLY A 76 14.66 6.93 -1.27
N ALA A 77 13.55 6.27 -1.53
CA ALA A 77 12.43 6.23 -0.59
C ALA A 77 12.24 4.84 -0.02
N THR A 78 11.62 4.76 1.16
CA THR A 78 11.12 3.50 1.69
C THR A 78 9.67 3.34 1.28
N TYR A 79 9.21 2.10 1.27
CA TYR A 79 7.83 1.79 0.91
C TYR A 79 7.16 1.08 2.07
N GLU A 80 5.95 1.49 2.39
CA GLU A 80 5.24 0.92 3.54
C GLU A 80 3.78 0.71 3.22
N LEU A 81 3.13 -0.18 3.97
CA LEU A 81 1.72 -0.49 3.78
C LEU A 81 0.95 -0.09 5.02
N HIS A 82 -0.14 0.60 4.82
CA HIS A 82 -1.05 0.98 5.91
C HIS A 82 -2.40 0.33 5.64
N SER A 83 -2.97 -0.31 6.66
CA SER A 83 -4.25 -0.98 6.53
C SER A 83 -5.14 -0.64 7.71
N ASN A 84 -6.39 -0.28 7.45
CA ASN A 84 -7.33 -0.08 8.54
C ASN A 84 -8.18 -1.34 8.78
N THR A 85 -7.76 -2.47 8.22
CA THR A 85 -8.34 -3.77 8.52
C THR A 85 -7.21 -4.75 8.79
N PRO A 86 -7.47 -5.85 9.51
CA PRO A 86 -6.41 -6.81 9.83
C PRO A 86 -5.75 -7.37 8.58
N ILE A 87 -4.44 -7.38 8.57
CA ILE A 87 -3.65 -7.92 7.45
C ILE A 87 -3.51 -9.42 7.64
N PRO A 88 -3.82 -10.23 6.61
CA PRO A 88 -3.67 -11.69 6.71
C PRO A 88 -2.24 -12.10 7.00
N LYS A 89 -2.09 -13.24 7.66
CA LYS A 89 -0.78 -13.74 8.08
C LYS A 89 0.17 -13.94 6.92
N ASP A 90 -0.29 -14.54 5.82
CA ASP A 90 0.55 -14.80 4.67
C ASP A 90 0.99 -13.50 3.99
N VAL A 91 0.16 -12.46 4.03
CA VAL A 91 0.53 -11.15 3.53
C VAL A 91 1.62 -10.55 4.43
N LYS A 92 1.46 -10.65 5.74
CA LYS A 92 2.47 -10.17 6.68
C LYS A 92 3.82 -10.85 6.45
N GLU A 93 3.81 -12.16 6.22
CA GLU A 93 5.03 -12.90 5.95
C GLU A 93 5.72 -12.40 4.68
N PHE A 94 4.94 -12.15 3.64
CA PHE A 94 5.48 -11.60 2.41
C PHE A 94 6.10 -10.21 2.65
N LEU A 95 5.39 -9.34 3.36
CA LEU A 95 5.88 -7.99 3.62
C LEU A 95 7.16 -8.01 4.42
N ASN A 96 7.24 -8.86 5.44
CA ASN A 96 8.45 -9.02 6.23
C ASN A 96 9.61 -9.51 5.38
N LYS A 97 9.36 -10.47 4.51
CA LYS A 97 10.39 -11.03 3.64
C LYS A 97 10.94 -9.99 2.69
N LYS A 98 10.11 -9.06 2.23
CA LYS A 98 10.53 -8.00 1.32
C LYS A 98 11.07 -6.76 2.04
N GLY A 99 10.96 -6.71 3.36
CA GLY A 99 11.40 -5.54 4.11
C GLY A 99 10.45 -4.37 3.99
N ILE A 100 9.18 -4.63 3.67
CA ILE A 100 8.15 -3.60 3.60
C ILE A 100 7.52 -3.48 4.97
N LYS A 101 7.60 -2.31 5.59
CA LYS A 101 6.96 -2.08 6.88
C LYS A 101 5.45 -2.01 6.69
N TYR A 102 4.71 -2.44 7.71
CA TYR A 102 3.26 -2.36 7.64
C TYR A 102 2.70 -1.90 8.98
N PHE A 103 1.54 -1.26 8.91
CA PHE A 103 0.86 -0.69 10.08
C PHE A 103 -0.62 -1.05 9.99
N GLU A 104 -1.18 -1.51 11.10
CA GLU A 104 -2.60 -1.82 11.20
C GLU A 104 -3.24 -0.80 12.12
N TYR A 105 -4.42 -0.34 11.74
CA TYR A 105 -5.13 0.70 12.50
C TYR A 105 -6.46 0.22 13.03
#